data_39516e0dcfc66212a4dbd125f2e9aa4b
#
_entry.id   39516e0dcfc66212a4dbd125f2e9aa4b
#
_cell.length_a   1.000
_cell.length_b   1.000
_cell.length_c   1.000
_cell.angle_alpha   90.00
_cell.angle_beta   90.00
_cell.angle_gamma   90.00
#
_symmetry.space_group_name_H-M   'P 1'
#
loop_
_entity.id
_entity.type
_entity.pdbx_description
1 polymer ?
#
loop_
_entity_poly.entity_id
_entity_poly.type
_entity_poly.pdbx_seq_one_letter_code
_entity_poly.pdbx_strand_id
1 'polypeptide(L)'
;AGALQARAPRLVIAAGLGSAALGAMVGLDVPLRPQRGQILVTERLAPLLPVPASGMRQTGEGTVMVGLTQEEVGYDLGTTSAAAARMSRNALRILPGLAAARLVRHWSCLRIMTPDGGPVYAQSLTHDGVSIALCHSGVTLASFHAGPYARALAGGAPLETLDAFHHERFNVQKVA
;
A
#
# COMPACT_ATOMS: atom_id res chain seq x y z
N ALA A 1 -6.63 1.46 31.00
CA ALA A 1 -7.43 1.48 29.79
C ALA A 1 -7.99 0.07 29.58
N GLY A 2 -9.30 -0.10 29.66
CA GLY A 2 -9.95 -1.40 29.41
C GLY A 2 -9.84 -1.77 27.93
N ALA A 3 -9.64 -3.04 27.62
CA ALA A 3 -9.69 -3.52 26.24
C ALA A 3 -11.11 -3.33 25.69
N LEU A 4 -11.25 -2.67 24.55
CA LEU A 4 -12.51 -2.58 23.84
C LEU A 4 -12.91 -4.00 23.37
N GLN A 5 -14.06 -4.48 23.81
CA GLN A 5 -14.65 -5.71 23.34
C GLN A 5 -15.78 -5.39 22.37
N ALA A 6 -15.69 -5.89 21.15
CA ALA A 6 -16.76 -5.76 20.15
C ALA A 6 -17.17 -7.16 19.67
N ARG A 7 -18.46 -7.32 19.37
CA ARG A 7 -19.01 -8.52 18.73
C ARG A 7 -19.69 -8.11 17.43
N ALA A 8 -19.40 -8.82 16.38
CA ALA A 8 -20.01 -8.62 15.06
C ALA A 8 -20.16 -9.98 14.37
N PRO A 9 -21.16 -10.15 13.50
CA PRO A 9 -21.33 -11.39 12.72
C PRO A 9 -20.24 -11.53 11.64
N ARG A 10 -19.56 -10.45 11.30
CA ARG A 10 -18.48 -10.43 10.29
C ARG A 10 -17.34 -9.55 10.75
N LEU A 11 -16.12 -9.98 10.44
CA LEU A 11 -14.88 -9.28 10.70
C LEU A 11 -14.04 -9.23 9.43
N VAL A 12 -13.51 -8.06 9.08
CA VAL A 12 -12.55 -7.91 7.99
C VAL A 12 -11.22 -7.45 8.53
N ILE A 13 -10.18 -8.24 8.34
CA ILE A 13 -8.79 -7.88 8.68
C ILE A 13 -8.23 -7.04 7.51
N ALA A 14 -8.10 -5.74 7.74
CA ALA A 14 -7.54 -4.77 6.79
C ALA A 14 -6.46 -3.91 7.47
N ALA A 15 -5.59 -4.54 8.27
CA ALA A 15 -4.66 -3.90 9.18
C ALA A 15 -3.26 -3.63 8.57
N GLY A 16 -3.17 -3.59 7.24
CA GLY A 16 -1.90 -3.34 6.56
C GLY A 16 -0.87 -4.42 6.88
N LEU A 17 0.36 -4.05 7.21
CA LEU A 17 1.42 -4.99 7.59
C LEU A 17 1.09 -5.81 8.87
N GLY A 18 0.25 -5.26 9.74
CA GLY A 18 -0.25 -5.99 10.93
C GLY A 18 -1.19 -7.15 10.60
N SER A 19 -1.70 -7.21 9.38
CA SER A 19 -2.64 -8.27 8.98
C SER A 19 -2.02 -9.65 8.96
N ALA A 20 -0.70 -9.80 8.79
CA ALA A 20 -0.05 -11.10 8.86
C ALA A 20 -0.22 -11.73 10.25
N ALA A 21 0.05 -10.98 11.31
CA ALA A 21 -0.11 -11.48 12.68
C ALA A 21 -1.57 -11.75 13.04
N LEU A 22 -2.49 -10.88 12.65
CA LEU A 22 -3.93 -11.06 12.89
C LEU A 22 -4.51 -12.22 12.07
N GLY A 23 -4.08 -12.36 10.82
CA GLY A 23 -4.50 -13.45 9.93
C GLY A 23 -4.09 -14.80 10.47
N ALA A 24 -2.86 -14.94 10.97
CA ALA A 24 -2.37 -16.18 11.56
C ALA A 24 -3.23 -16.67 12.74
N MET A 25 -3.85 -15.74 13.49
CA MET A 25 -4.75 -16.09 14.61
C MET A 25 -6.05 -16.77 14.15
N VAL A 26 -6.41 -16.63 12.89
CA VAL A 26 -7.66 -17.13 12.29
C VAL A 26 -7.41 -18.06 11.11
N GLY A 27 -6.22 -18.65 11.02
CA GLY A 27 -5.87 -19.63 9.98
C GLY A 27 -5.64 -19.03 8.59
N LEU A 28 -5.39 -17.73 8.50
CA LEU A 28 -5.06 -17.04 7.26
C LEU A 28 -3.59 -16.63 7.25
N ASP A 29 -2.73 -17.51 6.73
CA ASP A 29 -1.30 -17.22 6.60
C ASP A 29 -1.05 -16.41 5.32
N VAL A 30 -0.54 -15.20 5.49
CA VAL A 30 -0.23 -14.28 4.37
C VAL A 30 1.20 -13.78 4.51
N PRO A 31 2.08 -14.16 3.58
CA PRO A 31 3.47 -13.70 3.60
C PRO A 31 3.55 -12.24 3.18
N LEU A 32 3.75 -11.35 4.15
CA LEU A 32 3.89 -9.91 3.94
C LEU A 32 5.30 -9.44 4.25
N ARG A 33 5.79 -8.50 3.46
CA ARG A 33 7.02 -7.78 3.74
C ARG A 33 6.82 -6.27 3.61
N PRO A 34 7.45 -5.48 4.48
CA PRO A 34 7.49 -4.03 4.32
C PRO A 34 8.47 -3.65 3.20
N GLN A 35 8.11 -2.68 2.38
CA GLN A 35 9.03 -2.05 1.45
C GLN A 35 8.98 -0.53 1.63
N ARG A 36 10.10 0.08 2.03
CA ARG A 36 10.16 1.53 2.23
C ARG A 36 10.11 2.28 0.91
N GLY A 37 9.30 3.34 0.88
CA GLY A 37 9.29 4.34 -0.17
C GLY A 37 9.45 5.73 0.40
N GLN A 38 10.39 6.51 -0.15
CA GLN A 38 10.64 7.90 0.23
C GLN A 38 10.06 8.85 -0.81
N ILE A 39 9.58 10.01 -0.36
CA ILE A 39 8.98 11.06 -1.18
C ILE A 39 9.52 12.42 -0.73
N LEU A 40 9.82 13.28 -1.71
CA LEU A 40 10.12 14.70 -1.50
C LEU A 40 8.90 15.54 -1.86
N VAL A 41 8.71 16.66 -1.15
CA VAL A 41 7.65 17.62 -1.41
C VAL A 41 8.27 19.01 -1.49
N THR A 42 7.97 19.72 -2.58
CA THR A 42 8.43 21.11 -2.75
C THR A 42 7.52 22.11 -2.06
N GLU A 43 7.97 23.34 -1.95
CA GLU A 43 7.09 24.48 -1.72
C GLU A 43 6.02 24.58 -2.82
N ARG A 44 5.05 25.47 -2.62
CA ARG A 44 4.03 25.76 -3.65
C ARG A 44 4.65 26.53 -4.81
N LEU A 45 4.42 26.04 -6.01
CA LEU A 45 4.92 26.60 -7.26
C LEU A 45 3.73 26.98 -8.17
N ALA A 46 3.95 27.89 -9.10
CA ALA A 46 3.03 28.09 -10.20
C ALA A 46 2.82 26.78 -10.98
N PRO A 47 1.74 26.63 -11.76
CA PRO A 47 1.52 25.45 -12.57
C PRO A 47 2.73 25.16 -13.48
N LEU A 48 3.34 24.00 -13.29
CA LEU A 48 4.57 23.60 -13.96
C LEU A 48 4.48 22.20 -14.55
N LEU A 49 3.66 21.33 -13.95
CA LEU A 49 3.49 19.94 -14.35
C LEU A 49 1.99 19.63 -14.55
N PRO A 50 1.46 19.79 -15.78
CA PRO A 50 0.02 19.68 -16.05
C PRO A 50 -0.51 18.25 -15.93
N VAL A 51 0.36 17.25 -16.08
CA VAL A 51 0.04 15.81 -15.94
C VAL A 51 1.13 15.11 -15.13
N PRO A 52 0.80 14.06 -14.37
CA PRO A 52 1.81 13.27 -13.66
C PRO A 52 2.83 12.68 -14.64
N ALA A 53 4.10 12.68 -14.25
CA ALA A 53 5.20 12.12 -15.06
C ALA A 53 6.25 11.47 -14.20
N SER A 54 6.64 10.23 -14.53
CA SER A 54 7.81 9.51 -13.97
C SER A 54 8.01 9.67 -12.46
N GLY A 55 6.98 9.40 -11.67
CA GLY A 55 7.05 9.51 -10.21
C GLY A 55 6.91 10.93 -9.68
N MET A 56 6.53 11.89 -10.50
CA MET A 56 6.22 13.26 -10.09
C MET A 56 4.78 13.62 -10.38
N ARG A 57 4.18 14.42 -9.51
CA ARG A 57 2.91 15.10 -9.77
C ARG A 57 2.88 16.44 -9.06
N GLN A 58 2.21 17.42 -9.67
CA GLN A 58 1.87 18.66 -8.99
C GLN A 58 0.44 18.57 -8.44
N THR A 59 0.26 19.03 -7.20
CA THR A 59 -1.07 19.10 -6.57
C THR A 59 -1.80 20.37 -7.01
N GLY A 60 -3.12 20.42 -6.79
CA GLY A 60 -3.92 21.62 -7.06
C GLY A 60 -3.46 22.85 -6.28
N GLU A 61 -2.83 22.66 -5.11
CA GLU A 61 -2.27 23.75 -4.28
C GLU A 61 -0.87 24.18 -4.74
N GLY A 62 -0.30 23.52 -5.76
CA GLY A 62 0.96 23.88 -6.38
C GLY A 62 2.20 23.13 -5.90
N THR A 63 2.12 22.28 -4.86
CA THR A 63 3.29 21.50 -4.44
C THR A 63 3.62 20.41 -5.45
N VAL A 64 4.91 20.19 -5.74
CA VAL A 64 5.35 19.05 -6.54
C VAL A 64 5.83 17.93 -5.60
N MET A 65 5.20 16.79 -5.72
CA MET A 65 5.64 15.56 -5.08
C MET A 65 6.59 14.82 -6.00
N VAL A 66 7.78 14.49 -5.49
CA VAL A 66 8.80 13.75 -6.21
C VAL A 66 9.04 12.42 -5.48
N GLY A 67 8.74 11.35 -6.11
CA GLY A 67 8.93 9.99 -5.61
C GLY A 67 9.50 9.12 -6.72
N LEU A 68 9.75 7.90 -6.49
CA LEU A 68 9.71 7.14 -5.26
C LEU A 68 11.01 6.33 -5.12
N THR A 69 11.28 5.83 -3.93
CA THR A 69 12.26 4.76 -3.75
C THR A 69 11.57 3.42 -3.50
N GLN A 70 12.30 2.33 -3.65
CA GLN A 70 11.91 0.97 -3.29
C GLN A 70 13.08 0.36 -2.52
N GLU A 71 12.92 0.20 -1.21
CA GLU A 71 14.02 -0.15 -0.32
C GLU A 71 13.61 -1.29 0.61
N GLU A 72 14.42 -2.35 0.65
CA GLU A 72 14.22 -3.50 1.53
C GLU A 72 15.02 -3.26 2.83
N VAL A 73 14.43 -2.53 3.75
CA VAL A 73 15.07 -2.09 5.01
C VAL A 73 14.29 -2.52 6.24
N GLY A 74 13.41 -3.49 6.09
CA GLY A 74 12.52 -3.90 7.16
C GLY A 74 11.56 -2.79 7.57
N TYR A 75 11.36 -2.61 8.86
CA TYR A 75 10.43 -1.62 9.41
C TYR A 75 11.05 -0.23 9.64
N ASP A 76 12.24 0.05 9.08
CA ASP A 76 12.87 1.35 9.21
C ASP A 76 12.11 2.42 8.40
N LEU A 77 11.63 3.45 9.10
CA LEU A 77 10.94 4.62 8.54
C LEU A 77 11.89 5.82 8.35
N GLY A 78 13.18 5.65 8.54
CA GLY A 78 14.16 6.71 8.33
C GLY A 78 14.20 7.19 6.88
N THR A 79 14.55 8.46 6.69
CA THR A 79 14.84 9.03 5.37
C THR A 79 16.35 9.20 5.20
N THR A 80 16.84 9.18 3.95
CA THR A 80 18.28 9.31 3.67
C THR A 80 18.58 10.44 2.68
N SER A 81 19.64 11.19 2.95
CA SER A 81 20.11 12.24 2.04
C SER A 81 20.51 11.68 0.66
N ALA A 82 21.01 10.46 0.61
CA ALA A 82 21.34 9.78 -0.63
C ALA A 82 20.10 9.55 -1.52
N ALA A 83 18.99 9.11 -0.91
CA ALA A 83 17.71 8.94 -1.63
C ALA A 83 17.17 10.30 -2.10
N ALA A 84 17.19 11.31 -1.24
CA ALA A 84 16.77 12.67 -1.60
C ALA A 84 17.59 13.21 -2.78
N ALA A 85 18.91 13.12 -2.74
CA ALA A 85 19.78 13.56 -3.82
C ALA A 85 19.51 12.81 -5.14
N ARG A 86 19.28 11.49 -5.09
CA ARG A 86 18.96 10.70 -6.28
C ARG A 86 17.62 11.12 -6.88
N MET A 87 16.57 11.25 -6.06
CA MET A 87 15.24 11.66 -6.51
C MET A 87 15.27 13.09 -7.09
N SER A 88 15.95 14.02 -6.43
CA SER A 88 16.10 15.40 -6.92
C SER A 88 16.83 15.45 -8.27
N ARG A 89 17.95 14.74 -8.43
CA ARG A 89 18.65 14.68 -9.73
C ARG A 89 17.75 14.13 -10.83
N ASN A 90 16.98 13.07 -10.56
CA ASN A 90 16.08 12.50 -11.56
C ASN A 90 14.95 13.47 -11.91
N ALA A 91 14.38 14.14 -10.92
CA ALA A 91 13.34 15.14 -11.14
C ALA A 91 13.84 16.32 -11.99
N LEU A 92 15.04 16.84 -11.70
CA LEU A 92 15.63 17.94 -12.46
C LEU A 92 15.98 17.57 -13.91
N ARG A 93 16.28 16.30 -14.18
CA ARG A 93 16.49 15.84 -15.57
C ARG A 93 15.19 15.85 -16.40
N ILE A 94 14.05 15.60 -15.74
CA ILE A 94 12.74 15.56 -16.39
C ILE A 94 12.11 16.95 -16.43
N LEU A 95 12.24 17.70 -15.35
CA LEU A 95 11.61 19.00 -15.16
C LEU A 95 12.64 20.01 -14.60
N PRO A 96 13.49 20.58 -15.45
CA PRO A 96 14.55 21.53 -15.02
C PRO A 96 14.00 22.76 -14.26
N GLY A 97 12.77 23.14 -14.50
CA GLY A 97 12.08 24.25 -13.79
C GLY A 97 11.98 24.06 -12.26
N LEU A 98 12.26 22.85 -11.74
CA LEU A 98 12.35 22.61 -10.31
C LEU A 98 13.68 23.06 -9.67
N ALA A 99 14.67 23.54 -10.45
CA ALA A 99 16.00 23.84 -9.94
C ALA A 99 16.01 24.90 -8.83
N ALA A 100 15.09 25.86 -8.87
CA ALA A 100 14.96 26.91 -7.86
C ALA A 100 13.98 26.54 -6.71
N ALA A 101 13.29 25.41 -6.82
CA ALA A 101 12.29 25.01 -5.84
C ALA A 101 12.92 24.52 -4.55
N ARG A 102 12.38 24.96 -3.41
CA ARG A 102 12.79 24.47 -2.10
C ARG A 102 12.05 23.21 -1.73
N LEU A 103 12.77 22.23 -1.16
CA LEU A 103 12.16 21.06 -0.54
C LEU A 103 11.68 21.45 0.86
N VAL A 104 10.38 21.27 1.12
CA VAL A 104 9.76 21.60 2.41
C VAL A 104 9.49 20.35 3.24
N ARG A 105 9.47 19.15 2.63
CA ARG A 105 9.28 17.90 3.34
C ARG A 105 9.98 16.75 2.64
N HIS A 106 10.54 15.86 3.45
CA HIS A 106 11.05 14.55 3.07
C HIS A 106 10.51 13.52 4.07
N TRP A 107 9.84 12.51 3.61
CA TRP A 107 9.25 11.48 4.47
C TRP A 107 9.24 10.12 3.78
N SER A 108 9.00 9.09 4.57
CA SER A 108 8.92 7.71 4.10
C SER A 108 7.69 7.00 4.63
N CYS A 109 7.30 5.92 3.96
CA CYS A 109 6.25 5.02 4.39
C CYS A 109 6.58 3.60 3.95
N LEU A 110 6.01 2.61 4.66
CA LEU A 110 6.16 1.21 4.31
C LEU A 110 4.98 0.76 3.45
N ARG A 111 5.29 0.19 2.30
CA ARG A 111 4.32 -0.50 1.46
C ARG A 111 4.09 -1.89 2.01
N ILE A 112 2.89 -2.39 1.83
CA ILE A 112 2.47 -3.75 2.13
C ILE A 112 2.75 -4.59 0.89
N MET A 113 3.81 -5.39 0.89
CA MET A 113 4.19 -6.19 -0.27
C MET A 113 3.89 -7.66 -0.01
N THR A 114 3.09 -8.24 -0.89
CA THR A 114 2.98 -9.69 -1.06
C THR A 114 4.10 -10.19 -1.97
N PRO A 115 4.41 -11.48 -2.04
CA PRO A 115 5.48 -12.02 -2.90
C PRO A 115 5.34 -11.63 -4.37
N ASP A 116 4.12 -11.61 -4.90
CA ASP A 116 3.78 -11.27 -6.29
C ASP A 116 3.33 -9.82 -6.50
N GLY A 117 3.21 -9.03 -5.41
CA GLY A 117 2.70 -7.66 -5.46
C GLY A 117 1.18 -7.55 -5.65
N GLY A 118 0.48 -8.66 -5.85
CA GLY A 118 -0.96 -8.71 -6.01
C GLY A 118 -1.74 -8.57 -4.69
N PRO A 119 -3.02 -8.21 -4.73
CA PRO A 119 -3.86 -8.17 -3.55
C PRO A 119 -4.11 -9.58 -2.98
N VAL A 120 -4.59 -9.64 -1.72
CA VAL A 120 -5.05 -10.88 -1.09
C VAL A 120 -6.46 -10.67 -0.57
N TYR A 121 -7.36 -11.55 -1.00
CA TYR A 121 -8.72 -11.66 -0.50
C TYR A 121 -8.98 -13.12 -0.13
N ALA A 122 -9.28 -13.38 1.14
CA ALA A 122 -9.54 -14.73 1.59
C ALA A 122 -10.51 -14.73 2.76
N GLN A 123 -11.22 -15.83 2.93
CA GLN A 123 -12.06 -16.10 4.10
C GLN A 123 -11.38 -17.16 4.97
N SER A 124 -11.50 -17.01 6.28
CA SER A 124 -11.04 -18.01 7.22
C SER A 124 -11.88 -19.29 7.11
N LEU A 125 -11.21 -20.43 7.08
CA LEU A 125 -11.85 -21.74 7.15
C LEU A 125 -12.03 -22.21 8.60
N THR A 126 -11.44 -21.53 9.56
CA THR A 126 -11.47 -21.90 11.00
C THR A 126 -12.35 -20.96 11.83
N HIS A 127 -12.71 -19.79 11.30
CA HIS A 127 -13.52 -18.78 11.99
C HIS A 127 -14.55 -18.21 11.01
N ASP A 128 -15.79 -18.63 11.14
CA ASP A 128 -16.89 -18.17 10.28
C ASP A 128 -17.04 -16.65 10.32
N GLY A 129 -17.31 -16.06 9.15
CA GLY A 129 -17.50 -14.62 9.00
C GLY A 129 -16.23 -13.77 9.07
N VAL A 130 -15.05 -14.39 9.20
CA VAL A 130 -13.76 -13.67 9.21
C VAL A 130 -13.13 -13.68 7.84
N SER A 131 -12.74 -12.51 7.34
CA SER A 131 -12.09 -12.31 6.05
C SER A 131 -10.85 -11.44 6.18
N ILE A 132 -9.94 -11.55 5.23
CA ILE A 132 -8.79 -10.67 5.07
C ILE A 132 -8.85 -9.96 3.74
N ALA A 133 -8.51 -8.66 3.72
CA ALA A 133 -8.39 -7.84 2.53
C ALA A 133 -7.11 -7.02 2.59
N LEU A 134 -6.19 -7.32 1.69
CA LEU A 134 -4.86 -6.70 1.63
C LEU A 134 -4.54 -6.29 0.21
N CYS A 135 -3.90 -5.15 0.04
CA CYS A 135 -3.35 -4.75 -1.25
C CYS A 135 -2.24 -3.71 -1.09
N HIS A 136 -1.28 -3.72 -1.99
CA HIS A 136 -0.30 -2.64 -2.16
C HIS A 136 -0.98 -1.36 -2.68
N SER A 137 -1.90 -1.50 -3.63
CA SER A 137 -2.50 -0.39 -4.38
C SER A 137 -3.87 0.03 -3.85
N GLY A 138 -3.98 0.28 -2.53
CA GLY A 138 -5.25 0.58 -1.86
C GLY A 138 -6.00 1.79 -2.43
N VAL A 139 -5.30 2.83 -2.88
CA VAL A 139 -5.92 4.01 -3.50
C VAL A 139 -6.52 3.64 -4.87
N THR A 140 -5.79 2.92 -5.70
CA THR A 140 -6.25 2.47 -7.03
C THR A 140 -7.46 1.54 -6.91
N LEU A 141 -7.46 0.65 -5.92
CA LEU A 141 -8.52 -0.33 -5.70
C LEU A 141 -9.65 0.17 -4.80
N ALA A 142 -9.62 1.44 -4.36
CA ALA A 142 -10.58 1.97 -3.41
C ALA A 142 -12.04 1.85 -3.88
N SER A 143 -12.33 2.12 -5.15
CA SER A 143 -13.67 2.00 -5.73
C SER A 143 -14.17 0.56 -5.75
N PHE A 144 -13.28 -0.39 -6.02
CA PHE A 144 -13.59 -1.82 -5.95
C PHE A 144 -13.92 -2.24 -4.51
N HIS A 145 -13.08 -1.83 -3.55
CA HIS A 145 -13.29 -2.15 -2.13
C HIS A 145 -14.58 -1.54 -1.57
N ALA A 146 -14.84 -0.26 -1.87
CA ALA A 146 -16.03 0.44 -1.39
C ALA A 146 -17.32 0.01 -2.09
N GLY A 147 -17.24 -0.59 -3.25
CA GLY A 147 -18.38 -1.01 -4.06
C GLY A 147 -18.56 -2.53 -4.10
N PRO A 148 -18.09 -3.20 -5.15
CA PRO A 148 -18.34 -4.63 -5.37
C PRO A 148 -17.91 -5.52 -4.20
N TYR A 149 -16.72 -5.30 -3.65
CA TYR A 149 -16.19 -6.12 -2.57
C TYR A 149 -16.98 -5.94 -1.26
N ALA A 150 -17.31 -4.70 -0.89
CA ALA A 150 -18.11 -4.44 0.30
C ALA A 150 -19.51 -5.07 0.19
N ARG A 151 -20.16 -5.03 -0.98
CA ARG A 151 -21.46 -5.68 -1.22
C ARG A 151 -21.36 -7.19 -1.10
N ALA A 152 -20.32 -7.82 -1.66
CA ALA A 152 -20.11 -9.26 -1.55
C ALA A 152 -19.93 -9.69 -0.09
N LEU A 153 -19.10 -8.96 0.66
CA LEU A 153 -18.93 -9.20 2.10
C LEU A 153 -20.24 -9.06 2.86
N ALA A 154 -21.02 -8.02 2.60
CA ALA A 154 -22.31 -7.78 3.24
C ALA A 154 -23.35 -8.86 2.87
N GLY A 155 -23.37 -9.32 1.63
CA GLY A 155 -24.24 -10.38 1.15
C GLY A 155 -23.83 -11.79 1.60
N GLY A 156 -22.59 -11.96 2.06
CA GLY A 156 -22.03 -13.27 2.44
C GLY A 156 -21.66 -14.15 1.25
N ALA A 157 -21.67 -13.62 0.04
CA ALA A 157 -21.29 -14.36 -1.16
C ALA A 157 -19.86 -13.99 -1.56
N PRO A 158 -18.92 -14.96 -1.69
CA PRO A 158 -17.60 -14.71 -2.24
C PRO A 158 -17.74 -14.24 -3.69
N LEU A 159 -16.76 -13.39 -4.11
CA LEU A 159 -16.63 -13.05 -5.52
C LEU A 159 -15.70 -14.08 -6.17
N GLU A 160 -16.19 -14.96 -6.99
CA GLU A 160 -15.42 -15.97 -7.73
C GLU A 160 -14.25 -15.34 -8.50
N THR A 161 -14.43 -14.10 -8.98
CA THR A 161 -13.37 -13.33 -9.63
C THR A 161 -12.15 -13.05 -8.75
N LEU A 162 -12.24 -13.29 -7.44
CA LEU A 162 -11.15 -13.10 -6.48
C LEU A 162 -10.39 -14.37 -6.14
N ASP A 163 -10.78 -15.53 -6.66
CA ASP A 163 -10.12 -16.81 -6.36
C ASP A 163 -8.62 -16.79 -6.74
N ALA A 164 -8.28 -16.12 -7.85
CA ALA A 164 -6.90 -15.91 -8.25
C ALA A 164 -6.06 -15.10 -7.22
N PHE A 165 -6.72 -14.41 -6.29
CA PHE A 165 -6.09 -13.60 -5.25
C PHE A 165 -6.21 -14.24 -3.86
N HIS A 166 -6.57 -15.50 -3.77
CA HIS A 166 -6.61 -16.24 -2.51
C HIS A 166 -5.19 -16.39 -1.93
N HIS A 167 -5.07 -16.42 -0.58
CA HIS A 167 -3.77 -16.48 0.08
C HIS A 167 -3.02 -17.79 -0.20
N GLU A 168 -3.72 -18.89 -0.45
CA GLU A 168 -3.12 -20.20 -0.73
C GLU A 168 -2.30 -20.25 -2.03
N ARG A 169 -2.41 -19.26 -2.91
CA ARG A 169 -1.54 -19.17 -4.09
C ARG A 169 -0.06 -19.06 -3.74
N PHE A 170 0.25 -18.72 -2.48
CA PHE A 170 1.62 -18.68 -1.97
C PHE A 170 2.09 -20.01 -1.39
N ASN A 171 1.20 -20.98 -1.19
CA ASN A 171 1.52 -22.32 -0.71
C ASN A 171 2.08 -23.20 -1.84
N VAL A 172 3.03 -22.68 -2.60
CA VAL A 172 3.70 -23.47 -3.64
C VAL A 172 4.58 -24.50 -2.94
N GLN A 173 4.19 -25.78 -2.95
CA GLN A 173 5.10 -26.85 -2.59
C GLN A 173 6.35 -26.72 -3.47
N LYS A 174 7.51 -26.50 -2.85
CA LYS A 174 8.77 -26.66 -3.55
C LYS A 174 8.83 -28.14 -3.97
N VAL A 175 8.50 -28.41 -5.23
CA VAL A 175 8.82 -29.71 -5.83
C VAL A 175 10.33 -29.80 -5.85
N ALA A 176 10.86 -30.68 -5.01
CA ALA A 176 12.28 -30.96 -4.89
C ALA A 176 12.76 -31.71 -6.15
#